data_48fbca5f83e6e598fbe2a5bb5e730dea
#
_entry.id   48fbca5f83e6e598fbe2a5bb5e730dea
#
_cell.length_a   1.000
_cell.length_b   1.000
_cell.length_c   1.000
_cell.angle_alpha   90.00
_cell.angle_beta   90.00
_cell.angle_gamma   90.00
#
_symmetry.space_group_name_H-M   'P 1'
#
loop_
_entity.id
_entity.type
_entity.pdbx_description
1 polymer ?
#
loop_
_entity_poly.entity_id
_entity_poly.type
_entity_poly.pdbx_seq_one_letter_code
_entity_poly.pdbx_strand_id
1 'polypeptide(L)'
;ESDHQFLIPQMAELTRVVDTDRDGTADLFEAVTTDWGVSGNYHETNAGPIPDGEGNWFVAIGTASHNGPTFDYVRGEFSRTGRLGRNYSAVQDKGWVVKVTSDGSIIPWASGFRANNGIGMSPSGDLWVTDNQGDWRGTSPIYHVEKGHFYGHPSSLVWDPSFFPKNGDPLEFGVDRLNQLRTPAAIQLP
;
A
#
# COMPACT_ATOMS: atom_id res chain seq x y z
N GLU A 1 7.52 -8.00 -18.11
CA GLU A 1 8.08 -9.35 -18.09
C GLU A 1 8.24 -9.94 -19.49
N SER A 2 7.21 -10.31 -20.18
CA SER A 2 7.24 -10.69 -21.59
C SER A 2 5.94 -10.30 -22.27
N ASP A 3 5.87 -10.38 -23.61
CA ASP A 3 4.66 -10.02 -24.36
C ASP A 3 3.48 -10.95 -24.07
N HIS A 4 3.69 -12.02 -23.30
CA HIS A 4 2.70 -13.06 -23.01
C HIS A 4 2.39 -13.23 -21.52
N GLN A 5 2.88 -12.32 -20.67
CA GLN A 5 2.56 -12.36 -19.24
C GLN A 5 2.50 -10.98 -18.62
N PHE A 6 1.59 -10.81 -17.65
CA PHE A 6 1.37 -9.59 -16.90
C PHE A 6 1.37 -9.89 -15.40
N LEU A 7 1.74 -8.89 -14.61
CA LEU A 7 1.53 -8.89 -13.16
C LEU A 7 0.47 -7.86 -12.81
N ILE A 8 -0.51 -8.27 -12.03
CA ILE A 8 -1.65 -7.43 -11.65
C ILE A 8 -1.78 -7.45 -10.13
N PRO A 9 -1.66 -6.28 -9.45
CA PRO A 9 -1.91 -6.19 -8.02
C PRO A 9 -3.42 -6.12 -7.79
N GLN A 10 -4.00 -7.23 -7.39
CA GLN A 10 -5.39 -7.30 -6.97
C GLN A 10 -5.54 -6.96 -5.48
N MET A 11 -6.77 -6.76 -5.01
CA MET A 11 -7.02 -6.50 -3.58
C MET A 11 -6.41 -7.60 -2.70
N ALA A 12 -6.50 -8.85 -3.13
CA ALA A 12 -6.15 -10.02 -2.34
C ALA A 12 -4.74 -10.56 -2.61
N GLU A 13 -4.12 -10.22 -3.74
CA GLU A 13 -2.89 -10.88 -4.18
C GLU A 13 -2.17 -10.11 -5.29
N LEU A 14 -0.91 -10.45 -5.52
CA LEU A 14 -0.22 -10.14 -6.76
C LEU A 14 -0.35 -11.36 -7.68
N THR A 15 -1.11 -11.21 -8.77
CA THR A 15 -1.39 -12.29 -9.72
C THR A 15 -0.49 -12.18 -10.94
N ARG A 16 0.15 -13.29 -11.32
CA ARG A 16 0.73 -13.47 -12.66
C ARG A 16 -0.33 -14.04 -13.59
N VAL A 17 -0.54 -13.35 -14.69
CA VAL A 17 -1.48 -13.74 -15.75
C VAL A 17 -0.66 -14.08 -16.98
N VAL A 18 -0.84 -15.30 -17.52
CA VAL A 18 -0.02 -15.82 -18.60
C VAL A 18 -0.92 -16.35 -19.73
N ASP A 19 -0.55 -16.01 -20.95
CA ASP A 19 -1.03 -16.62 -22.18
C ASP A 19 0.00 -17.69 -22.57
N THR A 20 -0.30 -18.96 -22.26
CA THR A 20 0.70 -20.05 -22.37
C THR A 20 0.84 -20.59 -23.80
N ASP A 21 -0.20 -20.53 -24.61
CA ASP A 21 -0.20 -21.01 -25.99
C ASP A 21 -0.06 -19.88 -27.02
N ARG A 22 -0.07 -18.62 -26.56
CA ARG A 22 0.13 -17.40 -27.36
C ARG A 22 -0.97 -17.13 -28.37
N ASP A 23 -2.20 -17.47 -28.00
CA ASP A 23 -3.38 -17.19 -28.84
C ASP A 23 -3.98 -15.79 -28.61
N GLY A 24 -3.43 -15.03 -27.67
CA GLY A 24 -3.88 -13.69 -27.27
C GLY A 24 -4.90 -13.71 -26.13
N THR A 25 -5.16 -14.88 -25.56
CA THR A 25 -6.06 -15.06 -24.42
C THR A 25 -5.30 -15.66 -23.24
N ALA A 26 -5.37 -15.03 -22.08
CA ALA A 26 -4.73 -15.58 -20.88
C ALA A 26 -5.45 -16.82 -20.37
N ASP A 27 -4.71 -17.90 -20.13
CA ASP A 27 -5.20 -19.20 -19.72
C ASP A 27 -4.61 -19.72 -18.39
N LEU A 28 -3.60 -19.03 -17.85
CA LEU A 28 -3.02 -19.37 -16.56
C LEU A 28 -2.98 -18.15 -15.64
N PHE A 29 -3.45 -18.32 -14.40
CA PHE A 29 -3.47 -17.31 -13.34
C PHE A 29 -2.79 -17.89 -12.12
N GLU A 30 -1.66 -17.31 -11.72
CA GLU A 30 -0.85 -17.74 -10.58
C GLU A 30 -0.73 -16.64 -9.54
N ALA A 31 -1.03 -16.92 -8.28
CA ALA A 31 -0.70 -16.02 -7.20
C ALA A 31 0.81 -16.01 -6.96
N VAL A 32 1.44 -14.87 -7.17
CA VAL A 32 2.86 -14.64 -6.82
C VAL A 32 2.99 -14.49 -5.31
N THR A 33 2.08 -13.76 -4.70
CA THR A 33 1.95 -13.66 -3.25
C THR A 33 0.52 -13.36 -2.84
N THR A 34 0.13 -13.87 -1.67
CA THR A 34 -1.14 -13.60 -0.99
C THR A 34 -0.92 -13.05 0.43
N ASP A 35 0.29 -12.60 0.74
CA ASP A 35 0.74 -12.42 2.12
C ASP A 35 0.26 -11.13 2.79
N TRP A 36 -0.33 -10.18 2.07
CA TRP A 36 -0.94 -9.01 2.72
C TRP A 36 -2.36 -9.23 3.21
N GLY A 37 -2.79 -8.44 4.19
CA GLY A 37 -4.13 -8.51 4.75
C GLY A 37 -5.22 -8.09 3.76
N VAL A 38 -6.44 -8.61 3.94
CA VAL A 38 -7.64 -8.29 3.14
C VAL A 38 -8.82 -8.07 4.08
N SER A 39 -9.49 -6.91 4.01
CA SER A 39 -10.72 -6.67 4.76
C SER A 39 -11.98 -6.71 3.88
N GLY A 40 -11.79 -6.77 2.56
CA GLY A 40 -12.86 -6.73 1.59
C GLY A 40 -13.51 -5.34 1.43
N ASN A 41 -12.94 -4.31 2.02
CA ASN A 41 -13.41 -2.94 1.80
C ASN A 41 -13.07 -2.50 0.38
N TYR A 42 -14.05 -2.02 -0.37
CA TYR A 42 -13.90 -1.69 -1.79
C TYR A 42 -12.92 -0.53 -2.08
N HIS A 43 -12.52 0.24 -1.07
CA HIS A 43 -11.49 1.27 -1.19
C HIS A 43 -10.07 0.75 -0.99
N GLU A 44 -9.87 -0.49 -0.61
CA GLU A 44 -8.55 -1.11 -0.50
C GLU A 44 -7.96 -1.41 -1.89
N THR A 45 -7.73 -0.39 -2.68
CA THR A 45 -7.10 -0.52 -4.00
C THR A 45 -5.58 -0.61 -3.87
N ASN A 46 -4.95 -1.40 -4.73
CA ASN A 46 -3.50 -1.53 -4.81
C ASN A 46 -2.99 -0.90 -6.11
N ALA A 47 -1.82 -0.28 -6.06
CA ALA A 47 -1.15 0.30 -7.23
C ALA A 47 0.20 -0.37 -7.48
N GLY A 48 0.56 -0.51 -8.75
CA GLY A 48 1.75 -1.22 -9.21
C GLY A 48 1.41 -2.44 -10.07
N PRO A 49 2.22 -3.49 -10.10
CA PRO A 49 3.56 -3.53 -9.52
C PRO A 49 4.58 -2.76 -10.37
N ILE A 50 5.62 -2.25 -9.73
CA ILE A 50 6.75 -1.62 -10.41
C ILE A 50 8.00 -2.46 -10.19
N PRO A 51 8.70 -2.92 -11.24
CA PRO A 51 9.92 -3.71 -11.09
C PRO A 51 11.06 -2.87 -10.50
N ASP A 52 11.89 -3.50 -9.66
CA ASP A 52 13.10 -2.89 -9.10
C ASP A 52 14.35 -3.09 -9.98
N GLY A 53 14.24 -3.83 -11.08
CA GLY A 53 15.34 -4.20 -11.95
C GLY A 53 16.16 -5.42 -11.48
N GLU A 54 15.88 -5.97 -10.31
CA GLU A 54 16.55 -7.11 -9.71
C GLU A 54 15.64 -8.37 -9.61
N GLY A 55 14.48 -8.33 -10.25
CA GLY A 55 13.50 -9.43 -10.25
C GLY A 55 12.49 -9.36 -9.12
N ASN A 56 12.37 -8.23 -8.41
CA ASN A 56 11.35 -7.98 -7.41
C ASN A 56 10.45 -6.81 -7.86
N TRP A 57 9.39 -6.56 -7.10
CA TRP A 57 8.39 -5.55 -7.45
C TRP A 57 7.96 -4.73 -6.24
N PHE A 58 7.65 -3.46 -6.47
CA PHE A 58 7.01 -2.60 -5.47
C PHE A 58 5.50 -2.53 -5.71
N VAL A 59 4.73 -2.67 -4.64
CA VAL A 59 3.27 -2.52 -4.62
C VAL A 59 2.89 -1.54 -3.52
N ALA A 60 2.05 -0.55 -3.86
CA ALA A 60 1.48 0.35 -2.87
C ALA A 60 0.08 -0.13 -2.52
N ILE A 61 -0.16 -0.40 -1.23
CA ILE A 61 -1.37 -1.04 -0.71
C ILE A 61 -2.24 0.02 -0.04
N GLY A 62 -3.46 0.23 -0.58
CA GLY A 62 -4.39 1.24 -0.09
C GLY A 62 -5.10 0.85 1.20
N THR A 63 -5.59 1.87 1.93
CA THR A 63 -6.37 1.69 3.16
C THR A 63 -7.86 1.52 2.91
N ALA A 64 -8.59 1.01 3.90
CA ALA A 64 -10.05 0.99 3.90
C ALA A 64 -10.64 2.37 4.16
N SER A 65 -11.80 2.69 3.57
CA SER A 65 -12.56 3.88 3.94
C SER A 65 -13.53 3.58 5.08
N HIS A 66 -13.78 4.60 5.92
CA HIS A 66 -14.75 4.49 7.02
C HIS A 66 -16.22 4.31 6.55
N ASN A 67 -16.52 4.72 5.33
CA ASN A 67 -17.85 4.59 4.72
C ASN A 67 -18.09 3.23 4.08
N GLY A 68 -17.05 2.48 3.80
CA GLY A 68 -17.16 1.18 3.16
C GLY A 68 -17.41 0.06 4.16
N PRO A 69 -18.25 -0.93 3.84
CA PRO A 69 -18.36 -2.13 4.64
C PRO A 69 -17.05 -2.92 4.56
N THR A 70 -16.79 -3.68 5.62
CA THR A 70 -15.88 -4.82 5.57
C THR A 70 -16.71 -6.09 5.42
N PHE A 71 -16.23 -7.04 4.64
CA PHE A 71 -16.93 -8.31 4.49
C PHE A 71 -16.69 -9.23 5.69
N ASP A 72 -17.51 -10.29 5.81
CA ASP A 72 -17.33 -11.30 6.84
C ASP A 72 -16.00 -12.07 6.68
N TYR A 73 -15.53 -12.18 5.45
CA TYR A 73 -14.22 -12.76 5.15
C TYR A 73 -13.12 -11.71 5.28
N VAL A 74 -12.22 -11.95 6.22
CA VAL A 74 -11.05 -11.12 6.47
C VAL A 74 -9.82 -12.03 6.50
N ARG A 75 -8.77 -11.65 5.77
CA ARG A 75 -7.46 -12.29 5.87
C ARG A 75 -6.53 -11.41 6.69
N GLY A 76 -5.93 -11.98 7.72
CA GLY A 76 -5.09 -11.29 8.70
C GLY A 76 -5.86 -10.87 9.94
N GLU A 77 -5.16 -10.21 10.86
CA GLU A 77 -5.76 -9.63 12.05
C GLU A 77 -6.56 -8.39 11.67
N PHE A 78 -7.78 -8.25 12.20
CA PHE A 78 -8.67 -7.15 11.90
C PHE A 78 -8.72 -6.13 13.04
N SER A 79 -8.54 -4.84 12.70
CA SER A 79 -8.70 -3.73 13.63
C SER A 79 -9.77 -2.75 13.16
N ARG A 80 -10.64 -2.33 14.09
CA ARG A 80 -11.59 -1.24 13.89
C ARG A 80 -11.10 0.10 14.45
N THR A 81 -9.94 0.11 15.08
CA THR A 81 -9.37 1.30 15.71
C THR A 81 -9.12 2.39 14.67
N GLY A 82 -9.55 3.60 14.98
CA GLY A 82 -9.38 4.75 14.10
C GLY A 82 -10.31 4.86 12.90
N ARG A 83 -11.31 3.97 12.79
CA ARG A 83 -12.26 3.94 11.67
C ARG A 83 -13.12 5.20 11.56
N LEU A 84 -13.49 5.82 12.69
CA LEU A 84 -14.45 6.92 12.70
C LEU A 84 -13.95 8.16 11.97
N GLY A 85 -14.63 8.50 10.88
CA GLY A 85 -14.42 9.73 10.13
C GLY A 85 -13.17 9.78 9.26
N ARG A 86 -12.43 8.68 9.09
CA ARG A 86 -11.18 8.64 8.29
C ARG A 86 -10.94 7.30 7.60
N ASN A 87 -9.99 7.30 6.69
CA ASN A 87 -9.42 6.05 6.19
C ASN A 87 -8.63 5.35 7.30
N TYR A 88 -8.58 4.03 7.27
CA TYR A 88 -7.94 3.23 8.32
C TYR A 88 -7.30 1.95 7.76
N SER A 89 -6.26 1.47 8.42
CA SER A 89 -5.65 0.18 8.12
C SER A 89 -6.42 -0.92 8.84
N ALA A 90 -7.44 -1.46 8.17
CA ALA A 90 -8.34 -2.44 8.75
C ALA A 90 -7.64 -3.77 9.07
N VAL A 91 -6.63 -4.10 8.28
CA VAL A 91 -5.77 -5.29 8.42
C VAL A 91 -4.33 -4.90 8.15
N GLN A 92 -3.39 -5.82 8.39
CA GLN A 92 -1.96 -5.62 8.19
C GLN A 92 -1.63 -5.18 6.76
N ASP A 93 -0.52 -4.48 6.62
CA ASP A 93 0.08 -3.97 5.37
C ASP A 93 -0.73 -2.88 4.64
N LYS A 94 -1.91 -2.49 5.12
CA LYS A 94 -2.68 -1.40 4.53
C LYS A 94 -2.07 -0.03 4.87
N GLY A 95 -1.93 0.81 3.83
CA GLY A 95 -1.24 2.09 3.93
C GLY A 95 0.29 1.97 3.89
N TRP A 96 0.78 0.85 3.32
CA TRP A 96 2.20 0.60 3.11
C TRP A 96 2.55 0.50 1.63
N VAL A 97 3.80 0.83 1.31
CA VAL A 97 4.49 0.28 0.15
C VAL A 97 5.25 -0.95 0.61
N VAL A 98 5.09 -2.03 -0.11
CA VAL A 98 5.81 -3.28 0.13
C VAL A 98 6.68 -3.63 -1.09
N LYS A 99 7.79 -4.32 -0.85
CA LYS A 99 8.57 -4.96 -1.89
C LYS A 99 8.22 -6.45 -1.90
N VAL A 100 7.75 -6.94 -3.03
CA VAL A 100 7.50 -8.36 -3.28
C VAL A 100 8.74 -8.94 -3.94
N THR A 101 9.33 -9.94 -3.33
CA THR A 101 10.52 -10.61 -3.85
C THR A 101 10.15 -11.68 -4.88
N SER A 102 11.11 -12.13 -5.66
CA SER A 102 10.90 -13.13 -6.72
C SER A 102 10.34 -14.47 -6.23
N ASP A 103 10.52 -14.79 -4.94
CA ASP A 103 9.96 -15.98 -4.29
C ASP A 103 8.56 -15.72 -3.66
N GLY A 104 7.99 -14.52 -3.85
CA GLY A 104 6.68 -14.15 -3.34
C GLY A 104 6.65 -13.59 -1.91
N SER A 105 7.78 -13.54 -1.21
CA SER A 105 7.84 -12.95 0.13
C SER A 105 7.62 -11.43 0.07
N ILE A 106 6.99 -10.86 1.09
CA ILE A 106 6.81 -9.41 1.19
C ILE A 106 7.76 -8.78 2.22
N ILE A 107 8.32 -7.64 1.87
CA ILE A 107 9.18 -6.83 2.73
C ILE A 107 8.50 -5.47 2.91
N PRO A 108 8.10 -5.06 4.12
CA PRO A 108 7.65 -3.71 4.39
C PRO A 108 8.71 -2.69 3.96
N TRP A 109 8.31 -1.70 3.14
CA TRP A 109 9.25 -0.73 2.59
C TRP A 109 9.08 0.66 3.18
N ALA A 110 7.86 1.19 3.12
CA ALA A 110 7.53 2.51 3.67
C ALA A 110 6.06 2.56 4.06
N SER A 111 5.70 3.40 5.05
CA SER A 111 4.36 3.48 5.60
C SER A 111 3.79 4.90 5.57
N GLY A 112 2.52 5.04 5.94
CA GLY A 112 1.88 6.35 6.08
C GLY A 112 1.16 6.83 4.83
N PHE A 113 0.79 5.93 3.93
CA PHE A 113 -0.06 6.23 2.78
C PHE A 113 -1.53 6.08 3.15
N ARG A 114 -2.37 6.94 2.58
CA ARG A 114 -3.83 6.95 2.86
C ARG A 114 -4.61 6.18 1.80
N ALA A 115 -4.59 6.68 0.59
CA ALA A 115 -5.30 6.11 -0.56
C ALA A 115 -4.48 6.38 -1.80
N ASN A 116 -3.41 5.60 -1.94
CA ASN A 116 -2.48 5.71 -3.05
C ASN A 116 -3.17 5.41 -4.38
N ASN A 117 -2.92 6.24 -5.40
CA ASN A 117 -3.51 6.10 -6.73
C ASN A 117 -2.51 5.68 -7.80
N GLY A 118 -1.22 5.78 -7.51
CA GLY A 118 -0.18 5.42 -8.45
C GLY A 118 1.16 5.23 -7.79
N ILE A 119 1.98 4.40 -8.41
CA ILE A 119 3.37 4.14 -8.03
C ILE A 119 4.20 4.09 -9.31
N GLY A 120 5.42 4.58 -9.27
CA GLY A 120 6.32 4.60 -10.42
C GLY A 120 7.78 4.66 -10.00
N MET A 121 8.67 4.29 -10.94
CA MET A 121 10.10 4.39 -10.78
C MET A 121 10.65 5.43 -11.75
N SER A 122 11.50 6.34 -11.26
CA SER A 122 12.21 7.27 -12.12
C SER A 122 13.32 6.55 -12.92
N PRO A 123 13.83 7.14 -14.00
CA PRO A 123 14.98 6.58 -14.73
C PRO A 123 16.25 6.43 -13.88
N SER A 124 16.35 7.19 -12.77
CA SER A 124 17.45 7.09 -11.79
C SER A 124 17.25 5.99 -10.75
N GLY A 125 16.09 5.30 -10.76
CA GLY A 125 15.78 4.24 -9.79
C GLY A 125 15.07 4.72 -8.53
N ASP A 126 14.61 5.98 -8.49
CA ASP A 126 13.86 6.50 -7.35
C ASP A 126 12.39 6.07 -7.42
N LEU A 127 11.86 5.63 -6.30
CA LEU A 127 10.47 5.20 -6.19
C LEU A 127 9.56 6.38 -5.84
N TRP A 128 8.45 6.50 -6.54
CA TRP A 128 7.47 7.58 -6.38
C TRP A 128 6.06 7.02 -6.16
N VAL A 129 5.31 7.66 -5.26
CA VAL A 129 3.90 7.33 -5.00
C VAL A 129 3.06 8.59 -5.00
N THR A 130 1.90 8.53 -5.68
CA THR A 130 0.86 9.55 -5.58
C THR A 130 -0.19 9.11 -4.57
N ASP A 131 -0.66 10.04 -3.74
CA ASP A 131 -1.65 9.75 -2.71
C ASP A 131 -2.77 10.79 -2.71
N ASN A 132 -3.94 10.42 -2.23
CA ASN A 132 -5.08 11.31 -2.15
C ASN A 132 -5.02 12.23 -0.93
N GLN A 133 -5.53 13.45 -1.12
CA GLN A 133 -5.89 14.33 -0.02
C GLN A 133 -6.96 13.67 0.87
N GLY A 134 -7.07 14.15 2.10
CA GLY A 134 -8.13 13.76 3.02
C GLY A 134 -7.66 13.57 4.44
N ASP A 135 -8.60 13.30 5.31
CA ASP A 135 -8.44 13.31 6.76
C ASP A 135 -7.96 14.69 7.24
N TRP A 136 -6.69 14.84 7.58
CA TRP A 136 -6.11 16.13 8.01
C TRP A 136 -5.28 16.84 6.92
N ARG A 137 -5.19 16.25 5.72
CA ARG A 137 -4.38 16.79 4.62
C ARG A 137 -5.26 17.38 3.53
N GLY A 138 -5.04 18.66 3.22
CA GLY A 138 -5.83 19.41 2.24
C GLY A 138 -5.34 19.32 0.80
N THR A 139 -4.23 18.61 0.53
CA THR A 139 -3.61 18.52 -0.80
C THR A 139 -3.25 17.07 -1.14
N SER A 140 -3.26 16.73 -2.42
CA SER A 140 -2.82 15.42 -2.92
C SER A 140 -1.29 15.43 -3.10
N PRO A 141 -0.55 14.60 -2.35
CA PRO A 141 0.91 14.61 -2.40
C PRO A 141 1.47 13.66 -3.44
N ILE A 142 2.68 14.00 -3.92
CA ILE A 142 3.58 13.08 -4.62
C ILE A 142 4.79 12.90 -3.71
N TYR A 143 5.07 11.65 -3.38
CA TYR A 143 6.18 11.29 -2.50
C TYR A 143 7.34 10.68 -3.26
N HIS A 144 8.56 11.10 -2.97
CA HIS A 144 9.76 10.32 -3.17
C HIS A 144 9.86 9.30 -2.03
N VAL A 145 9.82 8.02 -2.34
CA VAL A 145 9.65 6.96 -1.34
C VAL A 145 10.98 6.31 -1.00
N GLU A 146 11.39 6.45 0.25
CA GLU A 146 12.60 5.87 0.79
C GLU A 146 12.26 4.77 1.81
N LYS A 147 13.09 3.73 1.87
CA LYS A 147 12.89 2.61 2.78
C LYS A 147 12.91 3.03 4.24
N GLY A 148 11.94 2.57 5.01
CA GLY A 148 11.80 2.85 6.44
C GLY A 148 11.18 4.20 6.76
N HIS A 149 10.78 5.00 5.76
CA HIS A 149 10.17 6.29 5.97
C HIS A 149 8.66 6.20 6.19
N PHE A 150 8.14 7.18 6.97
CA PHE A 150 6.72 7.34 7.24
C PHE A 150 6.20 8.61 6.56
N TYR A 151 5.10 8.51 5.80
CA TYR A 151 4.58 9.59 4.95
C TYR A 151 3.34 10.30 5.51
N GLY A 152 2.93 9.96 6.73
CA GLY A 152 2.07 10.82 7.55
C GLY A 152 0.69 10.28 7.89
N HIS A 153 0.12 9.29 7.18
CA HIS A 153 -1.16 8.73 7.57
C HIS A 153 -0.97 7.74 8.74
N PRO A 154 -1.58 8.02 9.93
CA PRO A 154 -1.21 7.32 11.17
C PRO A 154 -1.67 5.87 11.23
N SER A 155 -2.72 5.50 10.48
CA SER A 155 -3.36 4.18 10.64
C SER A 155 -2.42 3.01 10.31
N SER A 156 -1.46 3.19 9.40
CA SER A 156 -0.47 2.15 9.08
C SER A 156 0.47 1.82 10.23
N LEU A 157 0.73 2.79 11.11
CA LEU A 157 1.63 2.62 12.26
C LEU A 157 1.06 1.71 13.35
N VAL A 158 -0.24 1.43 13.37
CA VAL A 158 -0.84 0.47 14.33
C VAL A 158 -0.35 -0.96 14.08
N TRP A 159 0.13 -1.24 12.87
CA TRP A 159 0.67 -2.53 12.47
C TRP A 159 2.20 -2.57 12.45
N ASP A 160 2.86 -1.47 12.80
CA ASP A 160 4.32 -1.41 12.88
C ASP A 160 4.80 -1.82 14.29
N PRO A 161 5.32 -3.04 14.47
CA PRO A 161 5.77 -3.52 15.80
C PRO A 161 7.00 -2.76 16.32
N SER A 162 7.70 -2.07 15.45
CA SER A 162 8.83 -1.21 15.86
C SER A 162 8.35 0.11 16.45
N PHE A 163 7.13 0.52 16.11
CA PHE A 163 6.53 1.78 16.51
C PHE A 163 5.48 1.62 17.62
N PHE A 164 4.48 0.78 17.41
CA PHE A 164 3.34 0.58 18.32
C PHE A 164 3.48 -0.75 19.10
N PRO A 165 3.16 -0.82 20.40
CA PRO A 165 2.64 0.25 21.27
C PRO A 165 3.71 1.14 21.93
N LYS A 166 4.98 0.92 21.66
CA LYS A 166 6.11 1.59 22.34
C LYS A 166 6.03 3.14 22.32
N ASN A 167 5.54 3.70 21.22
CA ASN A 167 5.45 5.16 21.03
C ASN A 167 4.04 5.72 21.30
N GLY A 168 3.12 4.91 21.85
CA GLY A 168 1.72 5.25 22.06
C GLY A 168 0.85 4.96 20.84
N ASP A 169 -0.48 5.15 21.00
CA ASP A 169 -1.43 4.92 19.92
C ASP A 169 -1.30 6.01 18.83
N PRO A 170 -0.86 5.68 17.61
CA PRO A 170 -0.69 6.65 16.56
C PRO A 170 -2.00 7.35 16.15
N LEU A 171 -3.14 6.75 16.43
CA LEU A 171 -4.46 7.33 16.10
C LEU A 171 -4.87 8.46 17.05
N GLU A 172 -4.25 8.54 18.21
CA GLU A 172 -4.41 9.63 19.19
C GLU A 172 -3.48 10.82 18.91
N PHE A 173 -2.56 10.71 17.93
CA PHE A 173 -1.63 11.78 17.63
C PHE A 173 -2.32 12.98 16.98
N GLY A 174 -2.07 14.16 17.51
CA GLY A 174 -2.42 15.42 16.85
C GLY A 174 -1.58 15.69 15.61
N VAL A 175 -2.06 16.64 14.80
CA VAL A 175 -1.42 17.04 13.52
C VAL A 175 0.05 17.43 13.70
N ASP A 176 0.39 18.14 14.77
CA ASP A 176 1.77 18.57 15.03
C ASP A 176 2.71 17.39 15.22
N ARG A 177 2.26 16.35 15.95
CA ARG A 177 3.05 15.15 16.16
C ARG A 177 3.24 14.38 14.85
N LEU A 178 2.18 14.25 14.05
CA LEU A 178 2.25 13.59 12.73
C LEU A 178 3.19 14.37 11.78
N ASN A 179 3.13 15.70 11.80
CA ASN A 179 4.04 16.54 11.01
C ASN A 179 5.51 16.42 11.42
N GLN A 180 5.80 16.16 12.70
CA GLN A 180 7.17 15.90 13.18
C GLN A 180 7.70 14.53 12.75
N LEU A 181 6.82 13.53 12.63
CA LEU A 181 7.20 12.15 12.31
C LEU A 181 7.34 11.92 10.81
N ARG A 182 6.54 12.59 10.00
CA ARG A 182 6.44 12.31 8.56
C ARG A 182 7.61 12.83 7.76
N THR A 183 7.98 12.10 6.74
CA THR A 183 8.76 12.62 5.62
C THR A 183 7.87 13.55 4.79
N PRO A 184 8.32 14.77 4.46
CA PRO A 184 7.54 15.69 3.63
C PRO A 184 7.28 15.13 2.22
N ALA A 185 6.16 15.55 1.61
CA ALA A 185 5.94 15.31 0.20
C ALA A 185 6.94 16.11 -0.66
N ALA A 186 7.40 15.51 -1.75
CA ALA A 186 8.23 16.21 -2.73
C ALA A 186 7.42 17.26 -3.49
N ILE A 187 6.14 16.95 -3.79
CA ILE A 187 5.21 17.84 -4.47
C ILE A 187 3.85 17.76 -3.76
N GLN A 188 3.16 18.89 -3.68
CA GLN A 188 1.78 18.95 -3.21
C GLN A 188 0.92 19.57 -4.31
N LEU A 189 -0.05 18.82 -4.77
CA LEU A 189 -1.01 19.26 -5.79
C LEU A 189 -2.22 19.89 -5.10
N PRO A 190 -2.80 20.98 -5.66
CA PRO A 190 -3.95 21.63 -5.10
C PRO A 190 -5.20 20.75 -5.08
#